data_f3996bd0b15c78867dd3490647c1a74e
#
_entry.id   f3996bd0b15c78867dd3490647c1a74e
#
_cell.length_a   1.000
_cell.length_b   1.000
_cell.length_c   1.000
_cell.angle_alpha   90.00
_cell.angle_beta   90.00
_cell.angle_gamma   90.00
#
_symmetry.space_group_name_H-M   'P 1'
#
loop_
_entity.id
_entity.type
_entity.pdbx_description
1 polymer ?
#
loop_
_entity_poly.entity_id
_entity_poly.type
_entity_poly.pdbx_seq_one_letter_code
_entity_poly.pdbx_strand_id
1 'polypeptide(L)'
;MIYELNHVGGRVRDLEASLSFYDGLGAEVVDRLFMNNSRVHRVHLQVATGLVELLHHEASDPQATYGLNHVGFMTDDLDGDYARLMALGYGEISSPRVAGSGQGRLAFLSDPNGVRVELLQRSEEFRVPPITSGPVQGLSYVAVAAPDVDAAAEFYGTHLGMERVADDTFRLGADAVKLVPTAGSSIDHLGLTATEPAAEAQDPDGNRVVFLPAA
;
A
#
# COMPACT_ATOMS: atom_id res chain seq x y z
N MET A 1 -11.14 -11.34 -10.51
CA MET A 1 -10.86 -9.99 -11.11
C MET A 1 -10.35 -9.08 -10.00
N ILE A 2 -9.26 -8.35 -10.24
CA ILE A 2 -8.74 -7.33 -9.33
C ILE A 2 -9.69 -6.14 -9.35
N TYR A 3 -10.16 -5.66 -8.19
CA TYR A 3 -11.27 -4.68 -8.14
C TYR A 3 -11.02 -3.49 -7.19
N GLU A 4 -9.97 -3.54 -6.36
CA GLU A 4 -9.68 -2.47 -5.40
C GLU A 4 -8.18 -2.38 -5.10
N LEU A 5 -7.61 -1.17 -5.09
CA LEU A 5 -6.38 -0.88 -4.37
C LEU A 5 -6.75 -0.76 -2.89
N ASN A 6 -6.38 -1.77 -2.12
CA ASN A 6 -6.85 -1.91 -0.74
C ASN A 6 -6.00 -1.14 0.27
N HIS A 7 -4.68 -1.31 0.22
CA HIS A 7 -3.78 -0.67 1.17
C HIS A 7 -2.38 -0.44 0.59
N VAL A 8 -1.64 0.43 1.25
CA VAL A 8 -0.18 0.50 1.18
C VAL A 8 0.38 -0.02 2.49
N GLY A 9 1.40 -0.84 2.44
CA GLY A 9 1.93 -1.45 3.66
C GLY A 9 3.44 -1.47 3.74
N GLY A 10 3.94 -1.64 4.96
CA GLY A 10 5.35 -1.70 5.22
C GLY A 10 5.75 -2.17 6.60
N ARG A 11 7.06 -2.39 6.75
CA ARG A 11 7.66 -2.78 8.02
C ARG A 11 8.07 -1.54 8.80
N VAL A 12 7.66 -1.45 10.06
CA VAL A 12 8.02 -0.34 10.95
C VAL A 12 9.00 -0.79 12.03
N ARG A 13 9.91 0.13 12.37
CA ARG A 13 10.93 -0.10 13.39
C ARG A 13 10.36 0.07 14.80
N ASP A 14 9.61 1.15 14.99
CA ASP A 14 8.94 1.51 16.23
C ASP A 14 7.45 1.73 15.96
N LEU A 15 6.63 0.77 16.40
CA LEU A 15 5.19 0.79 16.14
C LEU A 15 4.52 1.99 16.80
N GLU A 16 4.89 2.32 18.03
CA GLU A 16 4.22 3.41 18.78
C GLU A 16 4.61 4.78 18.20
N ALA A 17 5.86 4.95 17.76
CA ALA A 17 6.27 6.17 17.05
C ALA A 17 5.50 6.33 15.73
N SER A 18 5.33 5.25 14.95
CA SER A 18 4.57 5.29 13.70
C SER A 18 3.09 5.56 13.96
N LEU A 19 2.49 4.92 14.97
CA LEU A 19 1.11 5.19 15.36
C LEU A 19 0.90 6.65 15.75
N SER A 20 1.81 7.22 16.54
CA SER A 20 1.74 8.63 16.95
C SER A 20 1.85 9.59 15.75
N PHE A 21 2.69 9.28 14.78
CA PHE A 21 2.83 10.09 13.57
C PHE A 21 1.51 10.11 12.75
N TYR A 22 0.93 8.93 12.48
CA TYR A 22 -0.29 8.85 11.70
C TYR A 22 -1.53 9.36 12.46
N ASP A 23 -1.59 9.20 13.80
CA ASP A 23 -2.60 9.83 14.65
C ASP A 23 -2.58 11.35 14.52
N GLY A 24 -1.37 11.96 14.47
CA GLY A 24 -1.20 13.39 14.21
C GLY A 24 -1.74 13.85 12.83
N LEU A 25 -1.88 12.92 11.88
CA LEU A 25 -2.54 13.17 10.60
C LEU A 25 -4.05 12.93 10.62
N GLY A 26 -4.60 12.50 11.76
CA GLY A 26 -6.01 12.16 11.93
C GLY A 26 -6.36 10.73 11.51
N ALA A 27 -5.38 9.83 11.47
CA ALA A 27 -5.64 8.42 11.19
C ALA A 27 -6.22 7.71 12.41
N GLU A 28 -7.06 6.71 12.15
CA GLU A 28 -7.62 5.84 13.18
C GLU A 28 -7.19 4.39 12.98
N VAL A 29 -6.92 3.68 14.09
CA VAL A 29 -6.67 2.24 14.08
C VAL A 29 -7.99 1.53 13.80
N VAL A 30 -8.10 0.83 12.68
CA VAL A 30 -9.32 0.09 12.29
C VAL A 30 -9.19 -1.41 12.49
N ASP A 31 -7.98 -1.94 12.55
CA ASP A 31 -7.71 -3.34 12.92
C ASP A 31 -6.33 -3.48 13.56
N ARG A 32 -6.21 -4.35 14.54
CA ARG A 32 -4.94 -4.70 15.19
C ARG A 32 -4.90 -6.20 15.47
N LEU A 33 -3.87 -6.87 14.99
CA LEU A 33 -3.68 -8.29 15.15
C LEU A 33 -2.24 -8.63 15.54
N PHE A 34 -2.06 -9.52 16.51
CA PHE A 34 -0.76 -10.14 16.78
C PHE A 34 -0.70 -11.54 16.14
N MET A 35 0.19 -11.72 15.19
CA MET A 35 0.43 -12.99 14.51
C MET A 35 1.44 -13.82 15.32
N ASN A 36 0.94 -14.74 16.15
CA ASN A 36 1.74 -15.51 17.10
C ASN A 36 2.89 -16.30 16.43
N ASN A 37 2.65 -16.92 15.29
CA ASN A 37 3.63 -17.77 14.62
C ASN A 37 4.85 -17.01 14.07
N SER A 38 4.62 -15.79 13.57
CA SER A 38 5.66 -14.93 13.00
C SER A 38 6.16 -13.86 13.97
N ARG A 39 5.51 -13.72 15.12
CA ARG A 39 5.77 -12.67 16.13
C ARG A 39 5.69 -11.27 15.51
N VAL A 40 4.64 -11.02 14.73
CA VAL A 40 4.41 -9.75 14.04
C VAL A 40 3.14 -9.09 14.55
N HIS A 41 3.24 -7.83 14.97
CA HIS A 41 2.10 -6.95 15.17
C HIS A 41 1.71 -6.34 13.83
N ARG A 42 0.50 -6.62 13.36
CA ARG A 42 -0.10 -5.97 12.20
C ARG A 42 -1.12 -4.96 12.69
N VAL A 43 -1.03 -3.74 12.18
CA VAL A 43 -2.00 -2.69 12.43
C VAL A 43 -2.45 -2.09 11.11
N HIS A 44 -3.77 -2.03 10.90
CA HIS A 44 -4.35 -1.24 9.84
C HIS A 44 -4.79 0.11 10.39
N LEU A 45 -4.31 1.17 9.76
CA LEU A 45 -4.70 2.54 10.00
C LEU A 45 -5.51 3.04 8.82
N GLN A 46 -6.64 3.68 9.06
CA GLN A 46 -7.30 4.45 8.03
C GLN A 46 -6.89 5.91 8.13
N VAL A 47 -6.23 6.40 7.09
CA VAL A 47 -5.84 7.80 6.90
C VAL A 47 -6.83 8.42 5.92
N ALA A 48 -7.83 9.12 6.44
CA ALA A 48 -8.96 9.66 5.69
C ALA A 48 -9.66 8.57 4.85
N THR A 49 -9.37 8.44 3.56
CA THR A 49 -9.94 7.43 2.66
C THR A 49 -9.07 6.19 2.48
N GLY A 50 -7.77 6.28 2.75
CA GLY A 50 -6.80 5.24 2.44
C GLY A 50 -6.41 4.37 3.62
N LEU A 51 -6.05 3.12 3.36
CA LEU A 51 -5.57 2.15 4.35
C LEU A 51 -4.04 2.05 4.31
N VAL A 52 -3.42 2.18 5.49
CA VAL A 52 -1.97 1.97 5.70
C VAL A 52 -1.80 0.75 6.62
N GLU A 53 -1.04 -0.25 6.17
CA GLU A 53 -0.70 -1.42 6.97
C GLU A 53 0.69 -1.28 7.57
N LEU A 54 0.77 -1.33 8.91
CA LEU A 54 2.04 -1.32 9.63
C LEU A 54 2.35 -2.72 10.17
N LEU A 55 3.54 -3.23 9.86
CA LEU A 55 4.03 -4.53 10.30
C LEU A 55 5.25 -4.35 11.23
N HIS A 56 5.07 -4.58 12.51
CA HIS A 56 6.16 -4.54 13.49
C HIS A 56 6.55 -5.95 13.91
N HIS A 57 7.80 -6.32 13.66
CA HIS A 57 8.38 -7.60 14.04
C HIS A 57 9.08 -7.48 15.39
N GLU A 58 8.70 -8.30 16.37
CA GLU A 58 9.37 -8.31 17.68
C GLU A 58 10.83 -8.77 17.59
N ALA A 59 11.14 -9.67 16.64
CA ALA A 59 12.51 -10.11 16.40
C ALA A 59 13.28 -9.02 15.66
N SER A 60 14.41 -8.60 16.20
CA SER A 60 15.34 -7.73 15.50
C SER A 60 15.99 -8.48 14.32
N ASP A 61 16.03 -7.83 13.17
CA ASP A 61 16.70 -8.31 11.98
C ASP A 61 17.61 -7.20 11.47
N PRO A 62 18.95 -7.32 11.63
CA PRO A 62 19.87 -6.27 11.23
C PRO A 62 19.93 -6.03 9.71
N GLN A 63 19.35 -6.93 8.91
CA GLN A 63 19.25 -6.80 7.45
C GLN A 63 17.87 -6.30 7.00
N ALA A 64 16.95 -6.06 7.94
CA ALA A 64 15.61 -5.59 7.60
C ALA A 64 15.64 -4.20 6.98
N THR A 65 14.92 -4.04 5.90
CA THR A 65 14.52 -2.74 5.38
C THR A 65 13.22 -2.32 6.06
N TYR A 66 13.14 -1.05 6.44
CA TYR A 66 11.97 -0.45 7.05
C TYR A 66 11.33 0.56 6.11
N GLY A 67 10.10 0.90 6.38
CA GLY A 67 9.27 1.79 5.58
C GLY A 67 8.23 1.07 4.75
N LEU A 68 7.44 1.84 4.02
CA LEU A 68 6.43 1.34 3.09
C LEU A 68 7.12 0.63 1.92
N ASN A 69 6.65 -0.56 1.57
CA ASN A 69 7.35 -1.42 0.61
C ASN A 69 6.44 -2.22 -0.31
N HIS A 70 5.12 -2.13 -0.17
CA HIS A 70 4.18 -2.81 -1.06
C HIS A 70 2.85 -2.07 -1.19
N VAL A 71 2.14 -2.38 -2.28
CA VAL A 71 0.75 -2.02 -2.51
C VAL A 71 -0.08 -3.30 -2.58
N GLY A 72 -1.22 -3.31 -1.89
CA GLY A 72 -2.11 -4.45 -1.80
C GLY A 72 -3.38 -4.26 -2.61
N PHE A 73 -3.73 -5.25 -3.43
CA PHE A 73 -4.93 -5.24 -4.28
C PHE A 73 -5.86 -6.38 -3.92
N MET A 74 -7.15 -6.09 -3.78
CA MET A 74 -8.18 -7.09 -3.61
C MET A 74 -8.56 -7.74 -4.94
N THR A 75 -8.73 -9.05 -4.91
CA THR A 75 -9.24 -9.84 -6.04
C THR A 75 -10.29 -10.85 -5.58
N ASP A 76 -11.25 -11.17 -6.45
CA ASP A 76 -12.22 -12.23 -6.26
C ASP A 76 -11.73 -13.61 -6.73
N ASP A 77 -10.60 -13.65 -7.47
CA ASP A 77 -9.96 -14.87 -7.99
C ASP A 77 -8.44 -14.79 -7.88
N LEU A 78 -7.91 -15.05 -6.70
CA LEU A 78 -6.47 -14.96 -6.43
C LEU A 78 -5.65 -15.91 -7.31
N ASP A 79 -6.08 -17.15 -7.46
CA ASP A 79 -5.31 -18.15 -8.22
C ASP A 79 -5.31 -17.82 -9.72
N GLY A 80 -6.46 -17.39 -10.28
CA GLY A 80 -6.58 -17.01 -11.69
C GLY A 80 -5.82 -15.74 -12.02
N ASP A 81 -5.94 -14.69 -11.21
CA ASP A 81 -5.22 -13.42 -11.44
C ASP A 81 -3.70 -13.60 -11.25
N TYR A 82 -3.28 -14.36 -10.24
CA TYR A 82 -1.88 -14.69 -10.05
C TYR A 82 -1.31 -15.47 -11.25
N ALA A 83 -1.97 -16.55 -11.68
CA ALA A 83 -1.52 -17.35 -12.82
C ALA A 83 -1.44 -16.53 -14.11
N ARG A 84 -2.40 -15.63 -14.33
CA ARG A 84 -2.42 -14.71 -15.48
C ARG A 84 -1.22 -13.77 -15.46
N LEU A 85 -0.91 -13.16 -14.33
CA LEU A 85 0.23 -12.24 -14.19
C LEU A 85 1.57 -12.98 -14.32
N MET A 86 1.68 -14.21 -13.79
CA MET A 86 2.87 -15.05 -13.98
C MET A 86 3.07 -15.42 -15.45
N ALA A 87 2.00 -15.73 -16.19
CA ALA A 87 2.06 -16.03 -17.62
C ALA A 87 2.51 -14.82 -18.48
N LEU A 88 2.32 -13.61 -17.99
CA LEU A 88 2.82 -12.37 -18.59
C LEU A 88 4.30 -12.09 -18.27
N GLY A 89 4.92 -12.90 -17.41
CA GLY A 89 6.34 -12.82 -17.08
C GLY A 89 6.70 -11.92 -15.89
N TYR A 90 5.72 -11.50 -15.08
CA TYR A 90 6.01 -10.75 -13.86
C TYR A 90 6.72 -11.61 -12.80
N GLY A 91 7.55 -10.96 -11.98
CA GLY A 91 8.40 -11.68 -11.04
C GLY A 91 7.63 -12.25 -9.85
N GLU A 92 7.73 -13.56 -9.64
CA GLU A 92 7.18 -14.20 -8.44
C GLU A 92 7.98 -13.81 -7.19
N ILE A 93 7.27 -13.40 -6.13
CA ILE A 93 7.83 -13.25 -4.78
C ILE A 93 7.30 -14.35 -3.86
N SER A 94 5.99 -14.60 -3.89
CA SER A 94 5.41 -15.78 -3.24
C SER A 94 4.10 -16.19 -3.91
N SER A 95 3.93 -17.48 -4.15
CA SER A 95 2.71 -18.08 -4.68
C SER A 95 1.52 -17.94 -3.72
N PRO A 96 0.27 -18.14 -4.22
CA PRO A 96 -0.94 -18.08 -3.41
C PRO A 96 -0.91 -18.99 -2.19
N ARG A 97 -1.16 -18.42 -1.01
CA ARG A 97 -1.14 -19.12 0.29
C ARG A 97 -2.10 -18.48 1.27
N VAL A 98 -2.40 -19.18 2.36
CA VAL A 98 -3.15 -18.61 3.49
C VAL A 98 -2.33 -17.47 4.10
N ALA A 99 -2.98 -16.34 4.36
CA ALA A 99 -2.36 -15.19 5.03
C ALA A 99 -1.86 -15.58 6.43
N GLY A 100 -0.72 -15.03 6.85
CA GLY A 100 -0.17 -15.25 8.19
C GLY A 100 -1.11 -14.83 9.34
N SER A 101 -2.04 -13.93 9.04
CA SER A 101 -3.13 -13.52 9.93
C SER A 101 -4.26 -14.55 10.06
N GLY A 102 -4.33 -15.54 9.17
CA GLY A 102 -5.49 -16.44 9.03
C GLY A 102 -6.69 -15.81 8.32
N GLN A 103 -6.60 -14.54 7.92
CA GLN A 103 -7.68 -13.79 7.29
C GLN A 103 -7.51 -13.82 5.76
N GLY A 104 -8.05 -14.85 5.13
CA GLY A 104 -8.01 -15.03 3.69
C GLY A 104 -6.70 -15.58 3.14
N ARG A 105 -6.47 -15.34 1.87
CA ARG A 105 -5.30 -15.78 1.09
C ARG A 105 -4.63 -14.60 0.42
N LEU A 106 -3.35 -14.73 0.15
CA LEU A 106 -2.54 -13.71 -0.51
C LEU A 106 -1.45 -14.34 -1.38
N ALA A 107 -0.95 -13.56 -2.32
CA ALA A 107 0.24 -13.81 -3.10
C ALA A 107 1.03 -12.51 -3.26
N PHE A 108 2.35 -12.63 -3.48
CA PHE A 108 3.18 -11.47 -3.79
C PHE A 108 3.89 -11.66 -5.13
N LEU A 109 3.92 -10.59 -5.90
CA LEU A 109 4.69 -10.49 -7.13
C LEU A 109 5.38 -9.11 -7.20
N SER A 110 6.26 -8.93 -8.16
CA SER A 110 6.83 -7.61 -8.46
C SER A 110 6.21 -7.04 -9.72
N ASP A 111 6.00 -5.73 -9.72
CA ASP A 111 5.74 -4.99 -10.96
C ASP A 111 7.01 -4.99 -11.86
N PRO A 112 6.97 -4.44 -13.09
CA PRO A 112 8.13 -4.44 -13.99
C PRO A 112 9.34 -3.66 -13.46
N ASN A 113 9.16 -2.77 -12.50
CA ASN A 113 10.22 -1.99 -11.85
C ASN A 113 10.70 -2.60 -10.52
N GLY A 114 10.14 -3.76 -10.12
CA GLY A 114 10.49 -4.45 -8.88
C GLY A 114 9.70 -3.99 -7.65
N VAL A 115 8.70 -3.11 -7.81
CA VAL A 115 7.79 -2.74 -6.71
C VAL A 115 6.99 -3.96 -6.28
N ARG A 116 6.95 -4.22 -4.98
CA ARG A 116 6.23 -5.35 -4.42
C ARG A 116 4.73 -5.10 -4.46
N VAL A 117 4.00 -6.03 -5.06
CA VAL A 117 2.55 -6.02 -5.21
C VAL A 117 1.96 -7.22 -4.49
N GLU A 118 0.99 -6.99 -3.63
CA GLU A 118 0.22 -8.02 -2.95
C GLU A 118 -1.14 -8.19 -3.63
N LEU A 119 -1.50 -9.43 -3.94
CA LEU A 119 -2.86 -9.80 -4.30
C LEU A 119 -3.52 -10.45 -3.09
N LEU A 120 -4.73 -10.00 -2.75
CA LEU A 120 -5.49 -10.41 -1.57
C LEU A 120 -6.85 -10.97 -1.95
N GLN A 121 -7.21 -12.11 -1.41
CA GLN A 121 -8.57 -12.66 -1.47
C GLN A 121 -9.06 -12.95 -0.05
N ARG A 122 -9.94 -12.11 0.46
CA ARG A 122 -10.51 -12.22 1.80
C ARG A 122 -11.93 -11.69 1.84
N SER A 123 -12.70 -12.11 2.84
CA SER A 123 -14.08 -11.65 3.08
C SER A 123 -14.15 -10.46 4.05
N GLU A 124 -13.11 -10.27 4.86
CA GLU A 124 -13.05 -9.18 5.83
C GLU A 124 -12.68 -7.87 5.14
N GLU A 125 -13.46 -6.84 5.40
CA GLU A 125 -13.20 -5.46 4.99
C GLU A 125 -12.78 -4.65 6.21
N PHE A 126 -11.59 -4.03 6.16
CA PHE A 126 -11.07 -3.20 7.25
C PHE A 126 -11.29 -1.72 7.02
N ARG A 127 -11.60 -1.34 5.79
CA ARG A 127 -11.90 0.05 5.46
C ARG A 127 -13.23 0.46 6.09
N VAL A 128 -13.21 1.56 6.82
CA VAL A 128 -14.40 2.20 7.39
C VAL A 128 -14.82 3.41 6.51
N PRO A 129 -15.98 4.02 6.73
CA PRO A 129 -16.31 5.28 6.05
C PRO A 129 -15.20 6.32 6.22
N PRO A 130 -15.01 7.26 5.23
CA PRO A 130 -13.93 8.23 5.27
C PRO A 130 -13.86 9.02 6.57
N ILE A 131 -12.66 9.10 7.15
CA ILE A 131 -12.37 9.84 8.38
C ILE A 131 -11.87 11.24 7.95
N THR A 132 -12.69 12.25 8.09
CA THR A 132 -12.38 13.62 7.64
C THR A 132 -12.37 14.63 8.79
N SER A 133 -12.33 14.16 10.04
CA SER A 133 -12.28 15.01 11.24
C SER A 133 -10.89 15.61 11.51
N GLY A 134 -9.85 15.05 10.88
CA GLY A 134 -8.46 15.48 11.03
C GLY A 134 -8.02 16.47 9.95
N PRO A 135 -6.73 16.84 9.95
CA PRO A 135 -6.15 17.74 8.95
C PRO A 135 -6.10 17.13 7.54
N VAL A 136 -6.04 15.81 7.44
CA VAL A 136 -6.02 15.06 6.18
C VAL A 136 -7.44 14.69 5.77
N GLN A 137 -7.79 14.95 4.51
CA GLN A 137 -9.12 14.73 3.95
C GLN A 137 -9.18 13.55 2.97
N GLY A 138 -8.03 13.06 2.49
CA GLY A 138 -7.97 11.95 1.55
C GLY A 138 -6.55 11.43 1.30
N LEU A 139 -6.44 10.14 0.96
CA LEU A 139 -5.28 9.59 0.29
C LEU A 139 -5.48 9.81 -1.21
N SER A 140 -4.75 10.76 -1.78
CA SER A 140 -4.86 11.09 -3.20
C SER A 140 -4.22 10.03 -4.09
N TYR A 141 -3.05 9.51 -3.65
CA TYR A 141 -2.33 8.44 -4.34
C TYR A 141 -1.23 7.82 -3.47
N VAL A 142 -0.85 6.61 -3.82
CA VAL A 142 0.42 5.98 -3.43
C VAL A 142 1.39 6.15 -4.60
N ALA A 143 2.49 6.87 -4.41
CA ALA A 143 3.51 7.04 -5.43
C ALA A 143 4.48 5.86 -5.40
N VAL A 144 4.72 5.25 -6.57
CA VAL A 144 5.65 4.14 -6.74
C VAL A 144 6.80 4.55 -7.65
N ALA A 145 8.01 4.09 -7.33
CA ALA A 145 9.16 4.29 -8.20
C ALA A 145 8.96 3.50 -9.50
N ALA A 146 9.07 4.19 -10.62
CA ALA A 146 8.85 3.64 -11.95
C ALA A 146 9.93 4.15 -12.93
N PRO A 147 11.18 3.64 -12.85
CA PRO A 147 12.23 3.95 -13.84
C PRO A 147 11.78 3.68 -15.28
N ASP A 148 11.03 2.61 -15.50
CA ASP A 148 10.34 2.33 -16.77
C ASP A 148 8.84 2.64 -16.59
N VAL A 149 8.47 3.89 -16.90
CA VAL A 149 7.08 4.40 -16.74
C VAL A 149 6.13 3.69 -17.71
N ASP A 150 6.57 3.38 -18.93
CA ASP A 150 5.71 2.75 -19.94
C ASP A 150 5.35 1.33 -19.54
N ALA A 151 6.32 0.55 -19.09
CA ALA A 151 6.07 -0.80 -18.57
C ALA A 151 5.19 -0.78 -17.32
N ALA A 152 5.39 0.19 -16.41
CA ALA A 152 4.53 0.36 -15.23
C ALA A 152 3.09 0.76 -15.64
N ALA A 153 2.93 1.66 -16.59
CA ALA A 153 1.62 2.07 -17.10
C ALA A 153 0.84 0.89 -17.73
N GLU A 154 1.53 0.01 -18.45
CA GLU A 154 0.94 -1.23 -18.96
C GLU A 154 0.53 -2.18 -17.81
N PHE A 155 1.39 -2.35 -16.82
CA PHE A 155 1.10 -3.20 -15.67
C PHE A 155 -0.12 -2.71 -14.89
N TYR A 156 -0.10 -1.46 -14.39
CA TYR A 156 -1.19 -0.92 -13.57
C TYR A 156 -2.46 -0.71 -14.39
N GLY A 157 -2.36 -0.12 -15.58
CA GLY A 157 -3.52 0.20 -16.43
C GLY A 157 -4.13 -1.04 -17.08
N THR A 158 -3.35 -1.80 -17.84
CA THR A 158 -3.87 -2.91 -18.64
C THR A 158 -3.99 -4.19 -17.84
N HIS A 159 -2.95 -4.56 -17.10
CA HIS A 159 -2.89 -5.89 -16.49
C HIS A 159 -3.56 -5.95 -15.11
N LEU A 160 -3.54 -4.88 -14.32
CA LEU A 160 -4.35 -4.77 -13.09
C LEU A 160 -5.74 -4.18 -13.34
N GLY A 161 -5.99 -3.57 -14.51
CA GLY A 161 -7.29 -3.02 -14.88
C GLY A 161 -7.63 -1.69 -14.20
N MET A 162 -6.62 -0.91 -13.80
CA MET A 162 -6.81 0.41 -13.21
C MET A 162 -7.17 1.44 -14.28
N GLU A 163 -8.08 2.36 -13.96
CA GLU A 163 -8.43 3.48 -14.81
C GLU A 163 -7.31 4.53 -14.82
N ARG A 164 -6.84 4.91 -16.02
CA ARG A 164 -5.88 6.01 -16.16
C ARG A 164 -6.59 7.35 -15.98
N VAL A 165 -6.34 8.05 -14.88
CA VAL A 165 -6.98 9.35 -14.53
C VAL A 165 -6.08 10.55 -14.80
N ALA A 166 -4.78 10.32 -14.97
CA ALA A 166 -3.79 11.30 -15.45
C ALA A 166 -2.65 10.58 -16.18
N ASP A 167 -1.71 11.32 -16.76
CA ASP A 167 -0.60 10.73 -17.54
C ASP A 167 0.24 9.73 -16.75
N ASP A 168 0.37 9.96 -15.45
CA ASP A 168 1.17 9.17 -14.51
C ASP A 168 0.35 8.53 -13.39
N THR A 169 -1.00 8.60 -13.43
CA THR A 169 -1.84 8.23 -12.29
C THR A 169 -2.97 7.28 -12.72
N PHE A 170 -3.08 6.18 -11.99
CA PHE A 170 -4.03 5.08 -12.22
C PHE A 170 -4.87 4.83 -10.98
N ARG A 171 -6.19 4.71 -11.12
CA ARG A 171 -7.17 4.53 -10.03
C ARG A 171 -7.84 3.18 -10.09
N LEU A 172 -8.06 2.58 -8.91
CA LEU A 172 -8.88 1.39 -8.77
C LEU A 172 -9.65 1.46 -7.44
N GLY A 173 -10.96 1.59 -7.53
CA GLY A 173 -11.77 1.90 -6.36
C GLY A 173 -11.58 3.35 -5.88
N ALA A 174 -11.37 3.54 -4.58
CA ALA A 174 -11.20 4.86 -3.97
C ALA A 174 -9.79 5.43 -4.15
N ASP A 175 -8.78 4.58 -4.31
CA ASP A 175 -7.37 4.95 -4.22
C ASP A 175 -6.67 4.90 -5.59
N ALA A 176 -5.51 5.54 -5.68
CA ALA A 176 -4.73 5.62 -6.90
C ALA A 176 -3.26 5.29 -6.68
N VAL A 177 -2.62 4.76 -7.72
CA VAL A 177 -1.16 4.66 -7.86
C VAL A 177 -0.68 5.79 -8.76
N LYS A 178 0.38 6.48 -8.35
CA LYS A 178 1.09 7.47 -9.16
C LYS A 178 2.47 6.94 -9.52
N LEU A 179 2.82 6.97 -10.80
CA LEU A 179 4.13 6.56 -11.30
C LEU A 179 5.12 7.72 -11.20
N VAL A 180 6.26 7.49 -10.56
CA VAL A 180 7.32 8.50 -10.42
C VAL A 180 8.59 7.99 -11.11
N PRO A 181 9.14 8.71 -12.12
CA PRO A 181 10.30 8.25 -12.88
C PRO A 181 11.61 8.40 -12.08
N THR A 182 11.65 7.78 -10.90
CA THR A 182 12.82 7.75 -10.00
C THR A 182 13.44 6.37 -9.97
N ALA A 183 14.73 6.31 -9.71
CA ALA A 183 15.40 5.04 -9.47
C ALA A 183 14.90 4.41 -8.17
N GLY A 184 14.69 3.10 -8.18
CA GLY A 184 14.23 2.33 -7.03
C GLY A 184 13.18 1.31 -7.42
N SER A 185 12.75 0.54 -6.43
CA SER A 185 11.76 -0.53 -6.59
C SER A 185 10.80 -0.58 -5.39
N SER A 186 10.39 0.58 -4.89
CA SER A 186 9.61 0.72 -3.66
C SER A 186 8.58 1.83 -3.77
N ILE A 187 7.86 2.06 -2.68
CA ILE A 187 7.00 3.23 -2.50
C ILE A 187 7.91 4.47 -2.41
N ASP A 188 7.62 5.47 -3.23
CA ASP A 188 8.37 6.74 -3.21
C ASP A 188 7.79 7.69 -2.15
N HIS A 189 6.47 7.89 -2.15
CA HIS A 189 5.80 8.72 -1.14
C HIS A 189 4.29 8.49 -1.12
N LEU A 190 3.63 9.01 -0.09
CA LEU A 190 2.17 9.14 -0.02
C LEU A 190 1.76 10.56 -0.41
N GLY A 191 0.77 10.70 -1.27
CA GLY A 191 0.10 11.97 -1.56
C GLY A 191 -1.19 12.09 -0.74
N LEU A 192 -1.23 12.99 0.22
CA LEU A 192 -2.38 13.22 1.08
C LEU A 192 -3.01 14.57 0.78
N THR A 193 -4.32 14.62 0.60
CA THR A 193 -5.08 15.87 0.51
C THR A 193 -5.30 16.44 1.92
N ALA A 194 -4.93 17.68 2.15
CA ALA A 194 -5.07 18.34 3.45
C ALA A 194 -5.77 19.71 3.33
N THR A 195 -6.49 20.09 4.39
CA THR A 195 -7.15 21.41 4.47
C THR A 195 -6.15 22.55 4.55
N GLU A 196 -5.03 22.32 5.24
CA GLU A 196 -3.90 23.24 5.30
C GLU A 196 -2.66 22.47 4.88
N PRO A 197 -2.28 22.52 3.58
CA PRO A 197 -1.13 21.80 3.10
C PRO A 197 0.15 22.33 3.77
N ALA A 198 0.77 21.49 4.56
CA ALA A 198 2.07 21.72 5.16
C ALA A 198 3.20 21.48 4.13
N ALA A 199 4.43 21.79 4.54
CA ALA A 199 5.59 21.24 3.86
C ALA A 199 5.54 19.69 3.95
N GLU A 200 6.30 19.01 3.06
CA GLU A 200 6.48 17.57 3.14
C GLU A 200 6.84 17.11 4.57
N ALA A 201 6.33 15.96 4.98
CA ALA A 201 6.70 15.30 6.21
C ALA A 201 7.40 13.97 5.92
N GLN A 202 8.06 13.44 6.94
CA GLN A 202 8.58 12.07 6.95
C GLN A 202 8.04 11.34 8.18
N ASP A 203 7.61 10.10 7.99
CA ASP A 203 7.28 9.25 9.11
C ASP A 203 8.55 8.75 9.83
N PRO A 204 8.44 8.05 10.97
CA PRO A 204 9.59 7.59 11.74
C PRO A 204 10.54 6.64 10.98
N ASP A 205 10.08 5.98 9.93
CA ASP A 205 10.88 5.09 9.09
C ASP A 205 11.42 5.77 7.82
N GLY A 206 11.15 7.08 7.66
CA GLY A 206 11.67 7.91 6.57
C GLY A 206 10.80 7.94 5.32
N ASN A 207 9.57 7.39 5.37
CA ASN A 207 8.65 7.50 4.24
C ASN A 207 8.20 8.94 4.07
N ARG A 208 8.30 9.45 2.84
CA ARG A 208 7.85 10.80 2.51
C ARG A 208 6.33 10.88 2.43
N VAL A 209 5.80 11.95 2.95
CA VAL A 209 4.39 12.33 2.85
C VAL A 209 4.31 13.72 2.24
N VAL A 210 3.65 13.82 1.10
CA VAL A 210 3.43 15.07 0.35
C VAL A 210 2.00 15.51 0.57
N PHE A 211 1.82 16.76 0.97
CA PHE A 211 0.48 17.31 1.19
C PHE A 211 0.01 18.13 -0.02
N LEU A 212 -1.19 17.81 -0.47
CA LEU A 212 -1.87 18.48 -1.58
C LEU A 212 -3.01 19.33 -1.02
N PRO A 213 -3.32 20.50 -1.62
CA PRO A 213 -4.47 21.28 -1.19
C PRO A 213 -5.76 20.51 -1.43
N ALA A 214 -6.70 20.61 -0.49
CA ALA A 214 -8.07 20.18 -0.72
C ALA A 214 -8.70 21.06 -1.84
N ALA A 215 -9.48 20.44 -2.71
CA ALA A 215 -10.15 21.13 -3.81
C ALA A 215 -11.31 22.01 -3.32
#